data_534c0ea7062cc7793eea5c57a7fb81a9
#
_entry.id   534c0ea7062cc7793eea5c57a7fb81a9
#
_cell.length_a   1.000
_cell.length_b   1.000
_cell.length_c   1.000
_cell.angle_alpha   90.00
_cell.angle_beta   90.00
_cell.angle_gamma   90.00
#
_symmetry.space_group_name_H-M   'P 1'
#
loop_
_entity.id
_entity.type
_entity.pdbx_description
1 polymer ?
#
loop_
_entity_poly.entity_id
_entity_poly.type
_entity_poly.pdbx_seq_one_letter_code
_entity_poly.pdbx_strand_id
1 'polypeptide(L)'
;HGLGWVWRVMMFDALPSNLNIMPLYLVLLGGFPIFYLLMRIHRSLALLLSGALWMLVNMDPGLNFPNWLDPDGWYFNPLAWQFLFALGLTASAQTQRRGRDFARVPALVALCWVYLLFSAIQAFPWTLWGLPDLRPLGDALAPSKSWLSPWRLFDVVAIFYLVQSSERARRWAAESWVGQELARVGRSSLEVFV
;
A
#
# COMPACT_ATOMS: atom_id res chain seq x y z
N HIS A 1 -2.91 -32.54 21.11
CA HIS A 1 -2.92 -31.05 21.03
C HIS A 1 -2.02 -30.45 19.92
N GLY A 2 -1.03 -31.20 19.37
CA GLY A 2 -0.05 -30.65 18.41
C GLY A 2 -0.53 -30.48 16.96
N LEU A 3 -1.38 -31.37 16.44
CA LEU A 3 -1.81 -31.32 15.03
C LEU A 3 -2.79 -30.19 14.70
N GLY A 4 -3.63 -29.79 15.65
CA GLY A 4 -4.55 -28.68 15.47
C GLY A 4 -3.85 -27.32 15.34
N TRP A 5 -2.69 -27.13 15.96
CA TRP A 5 -1.87 -25.94 15.83
C TRP A 5 -1.25 -25.83 14.45
N VAL A 6 -0.68 -26.91 13.94
CA VAL A 6 -0.08 -26.96 12.60
C VAL A 6 -1.12 -26.61 11.53
N TRP A 7 -2.34 -27.15 11.68
CA TRP A 7 -3.44 -26.86 10.76
C TRP A 7 -3.84 -25.37 10.76
N ARG A 8 -3.94 -24.77 11.96
CA ARG A 8 -4.27 -23.33 12.10
C ARG A 8 -3.20 -22.43 11.51
N VAL A 9 -1.92 -22.75 11.69
CA VAL A 9 -0.81 -22.01 11.06
C VAL A 9 -0.86 -22.16 9.55
N MET A 10 -1.12 -23.36 9.03
CA MET A 10 -1.25 -23.61 7.58
C MET A 10 -2.44 -22.88 6.96
N MET A 11 -3.53 -22.68 7.70
CA MET A 11 -4.71 -21.94 7.24
C MET A 11 -4.63 -20.43 7.54
N PHE A 12 -3.48 -19.94 7.98
CA PHE A 12 -3.27 -18.53 8.35
C PHE A 12 -4.21 -18.02 9.45
N ASP A 13 -4.79 -18.94 10.24
CA ASP A 13 -5.65 -18.63 11.39
C ASP A 13 -4.85 -18.26 12.65
N ALA A 14 -3.54 -18.51 12.67
CA ALA A 14 -2.62 -18.15 13.73
C ALA A 14 -1.38 -17.47 13.15
N LEU A 15 -1.42 -16.14 13.04
CA LEU A 15 -0.33 -15.33 12.51
C LEU A 15 0.39 -14.57 13.62
N PRO A 16 1.66 -14.87 13.89
CA PRO A 16 2.48 -14.05 14.77
C PRO A 16 2.64 -12.63 14.18
N SER A 17 2.64 -11.62 15.05
CA SER A 17 2.63 -10.20 14.66
C SER A 17 3.77 -9.79 13.71
N ASN A 18 4.88 -10.51 13.71
CA ASN A 18 6.04 -10.21 12.86
C ASN A 18 6.01 -10.87 11.48
N LEU A 19 5.08 -11.80 11.22
CA LEU A 19 4.98 -12.55 9.97
C LEU A 19 3.77 -12.16 9.11
N ASN A 20 3.05 -11.11 9.47
CA ASN A 20 1.81 -10.70 8.81
C ASN A 20 1.95 -10.25 7.34
N ILE A 21 3.16 -9.87 6.91
CA ILE A 21 3.40 -9.39 5.53
C ILE A 21 3.37 -10.55 4.52
N MET A 22 3.95 -11.71 4.86
CA MET A 22 3.99 -12.85 3.93
C MET A 22 2.61 -13.41 3.57
N PRO A 23 1.72 -13.68 4.54
CA PRO A 23 0.36 -14.08 4.22
C PRO A 23 -0.39 -13.06 3.38
N LEU A 24 -0.20 -11.76 3.61
CA LEU A 24 -0.76 -10.72 2.77
C LEU A 24 -0.35 -10.91 1.30
N TYR A 25 0.95 -11.08 1.02
CA TYR A 25 1.43 -11.31 -0.34
C TYR A 25 0.85 -12.58 -0.96
N LEU A 26 0.75 -13.67 -0.20
CA LEU A 26 0.16 -14.92 -0.70
C LEU A 26 -1.30 -14.74 -1.10
N VAL A 27 -2.10 -14.04 -0.29
CA VAL A 27 -3.49 -13.73 -0.61
C VAL A 27 -3.60 -12.82 -1.82
N LEU A 28 -2.79 -11.76 -1.91
CA LEU A 28 -2.80 -10.83 -3.04
C LEU A 28 -2.37 -11.52 -4.34
N LEU A 29 -1.32 -12.33 -4.31
CA LEU A 29 -0.86 -13.10 -5.46
C LEU A 29 -1.84 -14.21 -5.84
N GLY A 30 -2.45 -14.88 -4.86
CA GLY A 30 -3.52 -15.86 -5.10
C GLY A 30 -4.77 -15.22 -5.72
N GLY A 31 -5.11 -14.00 -5.35
CA GLY A 31 -6.21 -13.22 -5.93
C GLY A 31 -5.87 -12.58 -7.29
N PHE A 32 -4.60 -12.53 -7.68
CA PHE A 32 -4.16 -11.91 -8.93
C PHE A 32 -4.87 -12.43 -10.19
N PRO A 33 -5.09 -13.74 -10.40
CA PRO A 33 -5.79 -14.25 -11.58
C PRO A 33 -7.21 -13.68 -11.71
N ILE A 34 -7.95 -13.57 -10.60
CA ILE A 34 -9.31 -13.04 -10.57
C ILE A 34 -9.26 -11.56 -10.97
N PHE A 35 -8.36 -10.79 -10.36
CA PHE A 35 -8.19 -9.38 -10.69
C PHE A 35 -7.77 -9.17 -12.14
N TYR A 36 -6.85 -9.99 -12.65
CA TYR A 36 -6.41 -9.96 -14.05
C TYR A 36 -7.55 -10.24 -15.02
N LEU A 37 -8.39 -11.23 -14.73
CA LEU A 37 -9.58 -11.52 -15.54
C LEU A 37 -10.55 -10.34 -15.57
N LEU A 38 -10.85 -9.73 -14.42
CA LEU A 38 -11.67 -8.53 -14.33
C LEU A 38 -11.06 -7.37 -15.15
N MET A 39 -9.76 -7.16 -15.07
CA MET A 39 -9.06 -6.15 -15.89
C MET A 39 -9.15 -6.43 -17.39
N ARG A 40 -9.19 -7.68 -17.81
CA ARG A 40 -9.37 -8.06 -19.22
C ARG A 40 -10.78 -7.75 -19.72
N ILE A 41 -11.80 -7.92 -18.87
CA ILE A 41 -13.18 -7.59 -19.20
C ILE A 41 -13.35 -6.07 -19.22
N HIS A 42 -13.08 -5.41 -18.11
CA HIS A 42 -13.20 -3.96 -18.00
C HIS A 42 -12.34 -3.40 -16.86
N ARG A 43 -11.31 -2.60 -17.19
CA ARG A 43 -10.36 -2.06 -16.21
C ARG A 43 -10.99 -1.18 -15.15
N SER A 44 -11.89 -0.29 -15.60
CA SER A 44 -12.58 0.61 -14.68
C SER A 44 -13.46 -0.17 -13.69
N LEU A 45 -14.09 -1.27 -14.13
CA LEU A 45 -14.87 -2.13 -13.27
C LEU A 45 -14.00 -2.81 -12.22
N ALA A 46 -12.84 -3.33 -12.61
CA ALA A 46 -11.89 -3.94 -11.68
C ALA A 46 -11.45 -2.95 -10.58
N LEU A 47 -11.11 -1.71 -10.97
CA LEU A 47 -10.75 -0.66 -10.02
C LEU A 47 -11.93 -0.22 -9.14
N LEU A 48 -13.12 -0.09 -9.71
CA LEU A 48 -14.32 0.31 -8.95
C LEU A 48 -14.68 -0.74 -7.90
N LEU A 49 -14.68 -2.03 -8.27
CA LEU A 49 -14.96 -3.12 -7.33
C LEU A 49 -13.89 -3.20 -6.23
N SER A 50 -12.63 -3.08 -6.60
CA SER A 50 -11.51 -3.05 -5.67
C SER A 50 -11.57 -1.84 -4.74
N GLY A 51 -11.87 -0.66 -5.26
CA GLY A 51 -12.05 0.56 -4.47
C GLY A 51 -13.29 0.52 -3.57
N ALA A 52 -14.39 -0.04 -4.05
CA ALA A 52 -15.59 -0.25 -3.24
C ALA A 52 -15.32 -1.17 -2.04
N LEU A 53 -14.59 -2.27 -2.26
CA LEU A 53 -14.21 -3.18 -1.19
C LEU A 53 -13.29 -2.49 -0.17
N TRP A 54 -12.29 -1.71 -0.63
CA TRP A 54 -11.45 -0.91 0.24
C TRP A 54 -12.26 0.10 1.06
N MET A 55 -13.22 0.77 0.44
CA MET A 55 -14.10 1.72 1.12
C MET A 55 -14.95 1.04 2.19
N LEU A 56 -15.54 -0.12 1.88
CA LEU A 56 -16.32 -0.91 2.85
C LEU A 56 -15.49 -1.26 4.08
N VAL A 57 -14.25 -1.72 3.90
CA VAL A 57 -13.34 -2.04 5.02
C VAL A 57 -12.99 -0.81 5.85
N ASN A 58 -12.85 0.37 5.23
CA ASN A 58 -12.59 1.61 5.97
C ASN A 58 -13.85 2.13 6.70
N MET A 59 -15.06 1.76 6.25
CA MET A 59 -16.32 2.08 6.94
C MET A 59 -16.65 1.11 8.07
N ASP A 60 -16.27 -0.16 7.89
CA ASP A 60 -16.45 -1.21 8.91
C ASP A 60 -15.13 -1.96 9.14
N PRO A 61 -14.32 -1.52 10.13
CA PRO A 61 -13.06 -2.18 10.48
C PRO A 61 -13.20 -3.63 10.92
N GLY A 62 -14.41 -4.09 11.27
CA GLY A 62 -14.70 -5.49 11.58
C GLY A 62 -14.63 -6.42 10.36
N LEU A 63 -14.64 -5.87 9.14
CA LEU A 63 -14.43 -6.64 7.92
C LEU A 63 -12.93 -6.96 7.75
N ASN A 64 -12.48 -8.00 8.44
CA ASN A 64 -11.09 -8.48 8.39
C ASN A 64 -11.06 -10.01 8.38
N PHE A 65 -9.92 -10.59 7.98
CA PHE A 65 -9.72 -12.02 8.15
C PHE A 65 -9.48 -12.36 9.61
N PRO A 66 -10.07 -13.45 10.12
CA PRO A 66 -9.89 -13.84 11.50
C PRO A 66 -8.45 -14.22 11.78
N ASN A 67 -7.98 -13.90 12.97
CA ASN A 67 -6.70 -14.35 13.51
C ASN A 67 -6.93 -14.84 14.94
N TRP A 68 -6.64 -16.12 15.20
CA TRP A 68 -6.86 -16.71 16.53
C TRP A 68 -5.97 -16.08 17.63
N LEU A 69 -4.85 -15.49 17.25
CA LEU A 69 -3.91 -14.83 18.17
C LEU A 69 -4.27 -13.36 18.43
N ASP A 70 -5.13 -12.77 17.59
CA ASP A 70 -5.48 -11.35 17.66
C ASP A 70 -6.98 -11.17 17.39
N PRO A 71 -7.76 -10.68 18.36
CA PRO A 71 -9.20 -10.48 18.19
C PRO A 71 -9.53 -9.46 17.10
N ASP A 72 -8.61 -8.55 16.78
CA ASP A 72 -8.78 -7.55 15.70
C ASP A 72 -8.54 -8.14 14.30
N GLY A 73 -8.17 -9.42 14.22
CA GLY A 73 -7.92 -10.12 12.96
C GLY A 73 -6.51 -9.91 12.41
N TRP A 74 -6.37 -9.92 11.10
CA TRP A 74 -5.08 -9.74 10.46
C TRP A 74 -4.59 -8.31 10.58
N TYR A 75 -3.33 -8.13 10.99
CA TYR A 75 -2.73 -6.80 11.12
C TYR A 75 -2.73 -6.03 9.79
N PHE A 76 -2.38 -6.66 8.68
CA PHE A 76 -2.58 -6.11 7.34
C PHE A 76 -3.80 -6.74 6.71
N ASN A 77 -4.92 -6.02 6.69
CA ASN A 77 -6.17 -6.50 6.12
C ASN A 77 -6.06 -6.64 4.59
N PRO A 78 -6.06 -7.87 4.03
CA PRO A 78 -5.89 -8.06 2.58
C PRO A 78 -7.00 -7.42 1.76
N LEU A 79 -8.22 -7.30 2.33
CA LEU A 79 -9.36 -6.67 1.65
C LEU A 79 -9.15 -5.16 1.45
N ALA A 80 -8.35 -4.53 2.30
CA ALA A 80 -7.96 -3.14 2.13
C ALA A 80 -6.73 -3.01 1.21
N TRP A 81 -5.68 -3.79 1.45
CA TRP A 81 -4.41 -3.68 0.74
C TRP A 81 -4.49 -4.12 -0.73
N GLN A 82 -5.48 -4.95 -1.09
CA GLN A 82 -5.72 -5.33 -2.48
C GLN A 82 -5.97 -4.12 -3.39
N PHE A 83 -6.52 -3.01 -2.86
CA PHE A 83 -6.75 -1.81 -3.67
C PHE A 83 -5.45 -1.14 -4.11
N LEU A 84 -4.46 -1.05 -3.22
CA LEU A 84 -3.14 -0.53 -3.59
C LEU A 84 -2.46 -1.42 -4.62
N PHE A 85 -2.58 -2.74 -4.47
CA PHE A 85 -2.10 -3.71 -5.46
C PHE A 85 -2.78 -3.53 -6.82
N ALA A 86 -4.10 -3.36 -6.83
CA ALA A 86 -4.91 -3.09 -8.01
C ALA A 86 -4.49 -1.79 -8.73
N LEU A 87 -4.27 -0.72 -7.98
CA LEU A 87 -3.76 0.54 -8.52
C LEU A 87 -2.39 0.37 -9.17
N GLY A 88 -1.46 -0.33 -8.51
CA GLY A 88 -0.13 -0.63 -9.04
C GLY A 88 -0.18 -1.41 -10.36
N LEU A 89 -1.00 -2.48 -10.41
CA LEU A 89 -1.17 -3.28 -11.62
C LEU A 89 -1.78 -2.49 -12.77
N THR A 90 -2.82 -1.71 -12.51
CA THR A 90 -3.46 -0.88 -13.56
C THR A 90 -2.54 0.21 -14.07
N ALA A 91 -1.79 0.86 -13.18
CA ALA A 91 -0.79 1.86 -13.55
C ALA A 91 0.32 1.26 -14.41
N SER A 92 0.87 0.10 -14.01
CA SER A 92 1.88 -0.63 -14.78
C SER A 92 1.37 -1.02 -16.16
N ALA A 93 0.17 -1.62 -16.24
CA ALA A 93 -0.45 -1.99 -17.51
C ALA A 93 -0.73 -0.78 -18.41
N GLN A 94 -1.04 0.38 -17.85
CA GLN A 94 -1.24 1.62 -18.58
C GLN A 94 0.06 2.15 -19.19
N THR A 95 1.13 2.18 -18.40
CA THR A 95 2.47 2.62 -18.83
C THR A 95 3.00 1.73 -19.95
N GLN A 96 2.88 0.40 -19.81
CA GLN A 96 3.33 -0.56 -20.83
C GLN A 96 2.58 -0.42 -22.14
N ARG A 97 1.26 -0.15 -22.12
CA ARG A 97 0.46 -0.04 -23.36
C ARG A 97 0.64 1.27 -24.10
N ARG A 98 0.79 2.37 -23.38
CA ARG A 98 0.86 3.71 -23.99
C ARG A 98 2.28 4.12 -24.35
N GLY A 99 3.30 3.46 -23.81
CA GLY A 99 4.70 3.87 -23.95
C GLY A 99 4.94 5.33 -23.53
N ARG A 100 3.97 5.91 -22.80
CA ARG A 100 3.98 7.30 -22.37
C ARG A 100 3.89 7.37 -20.86
N ASP A 101 4.66 8.27 -20.34
CA ASP A 101 4.64 8.65 -18.95
C ASP A 101 3.32 9.32 -18.56
N PHE A 102 3.06 9.37 -17.27
CA PHE A 102 1.95 10.17 -16.75
C PHE A 102 2.17 11.64 -17.11
N ALA A 103 1.14 12.27 -17.65
CA ALA A 103 1.21 13.68 -18.02
C ALA A 103 1.55 14.53 -16.77
N ARG A 104 2.57 15.36 -16.89
CA ARG A 104 2.94 16.28 -15.84
C ARG A 104 2.01 17.49 -15.86
N VAL A 105 1.05 17.51 -14.95
CA VAL A 105 0.15 18.65 -14.73
C VAL A 105 0.70 19.48 -13.57
N PRO A 106 1.16 20.73 -13.78
CA PRO A 106 1.81 21.52 -12.72
C PRO A 106 0.97 21.70 -11.48
N ALA A 107 -0.34 21.88 -11.63
CA ALA A 107 -1.26 22.01 -10.51
C ALA A 107 -1.32 20.73 -9.66
N LEU A 108 -1.34 19.54 -10.28
CA LEU A 108 -1.32 18.26 -9.56
C LEU A 108 0.03 18.04 -8.88
N VAL A 109 1.13 18.42 -9.52
CA VAL A 109 2.47 18.35 -8.90
C VAL A 109 2.54 19.23 -7.64
N ALA A 110 2.05 20.47 -7.73
CA ALA A 110 1.98 21.38 -6.58
C ALA A 110 1.10 20.81 -5.48
N LEU A 111 -0.09 20.31 -5.82
CA LEU A 111 -1.00 19.68 -4.87
C LEU A 111 -0.37 18.48 -4.16
N CYS A 112 0.31 17.60 -4.89
CA CYS A 112 1.02 16.46 -4.30
C CYS A 112 2.11 16.91 -3.32
N TRP A 113 2.89 17.93 -3.65
CA TRP A 113 3.92 18.45 -2.75
C TRP A 113 3.33 19.08 -1.49
N VAL A 114 2.27 19.91 -1.62
CA VAL A 114 1.57 20.50 -0.47
C VAL A 114 0.99 19.41 0.42
N TYR A 115 0.36 18.41 -0.18
CA TYR A 115 -0.21 17.29 0.54
C TYR A 115 0.88 16.48 1.29
N LEU A 116 1.97 16.11 0.62
CA LEU A 116 3.06 15.34 1.24
C LEU A 116 3.76 16.13 2.35
N LEU A 117 3.92 17.46 2.20
CA LEU A 117 4.45 18.31 3.26
C LEU A 117 3.51 18.31 4.48
N PHE A 118 2.21 18.47 4.25
CA PHE A 118 1.20 18.38 5.29
C PHE A 118 1.23 17.01 6.00
N SER A 119 1.25 15.93 5.21
CA SER A 119 1.32 14.55 5.74
C SER A 119 2.60 14.33 6.54
N ALA A 120 3.74 14.85 6.09
CA ALA A 120 5.01 14.75 6.80
C ALA A 120 4.98 15.50 8.14
N ILE A 121 4.40 16.70 8.18
CA ILE A 121 4.22 17.48 9.42
C ILE A 121 3.30 16.72 10.38
N GLN A 122 2.21 16.17 9.88
CA GLN A 122 1.25 15.41 10.67
C GLN A 122 1.83 14.10 11.23
N ALA A 123 2.69 13.41 10.46
CA ALA A 123 3.29 12.14 10.83
C ALA A 123 4.58 12.27 11.67
N PHE A 124 5.16 13.47 11.74
CA PHE A 124 6.44 13.67 12.43
C PHE A 124 6.27 13.49 13.96
N PRO A 125 7.17 12.75 14.61
CA PRO A 125 7.09 12.47 16.03
C PRO A 125 7.65 13.64 16.88
N TRP A 126 6.97 14.77 16.88
CA TRP A 126 7.41 16.03 17.53
C TRP A 126 7.84 15.85 18.97
N THR A 127 7.06 15.13 19.76
CA THR A 127 7.31 14.93 21.18
C THR A 127 8.54 14.08 21.48
N LEU A 128 8.87 13.10 20.59
CA LEU A 128 10.09 12.30 20.73
C LEU A 128 11.38 13.12 20.58
N TRP A 129 11.30 14.25 19.87
CA TRP A 129 12.42 15.16 19.66
C TRP A 129 12.41 16.36 20.62
N GLY A 130 11.51 16.35 21.63
CA GLY A 130 11.38 17.46 22.58
C GLY A 130 10.85 18.75 21.98
N LEU A 131 10.23 18.67 20.80
CA LEU A 131 9.64 19.81 20.10
C LEU A 131 8.14 19.94 20.49
N PRO A 132 7.58 21.18 20.45
CA PRO A 132 6.15 21.35 20.61
C PRO A 132 5.40 20.61 19.50
N ASP A 133 4.24 20.06 19.83
CA ASP A 133 3.41 19.36 18.85
C ASP A 133 2.84 20.35 17.83
N LEU A 134 3.32 20.25 16.60
CA LEU A 134 2.90 21.07 15.47
C LEU A 134 1.93 20.35 14.52
N ARG A 135 1.37 19.21 14.94
CA ARG A 135 0.41 18.46 14.12
C ARG A 135 -0.89 19.25 13.95
N PRO A 136 -1.28 19.63 12.70
CA PRO A 136 -2.45 20.47 12.46
C PRO A 136 -3.78 19.84 12.93
N LEU A 137 -3.88 18.52 12.90
CA LEU A 137 -5.09 17.76 13.24
C LEU A 137 -4.90 16.86 14.48
N GLY A 138 -3.77 17.02 15.20
CA GLY A 138 -3.49 16.26 16.41
C GLY A 138 -3.62 14.74 16.19
N ASP A 139 -4.29 14.05 17.11
CA ASP A 139 -4.52 12.60 17.06
C ASP A 139 -5.74 12.20 16.22
N ALA A 140 -6.53 13.16 15.74
CA ALA A 140 -7.75 12.90 14.95
C ALA A 140 -7.47 12.14 13.65
N LEU A 141 -6.24 12.20 13.15
CA LEU A 141 -5.78 11.50 11.96
C LEU A 141 -4.64 10.55 12.29
N ALA A 142 -4.86 9.58 13.15
CA ALA A 142 -3.92 8.48 13.32
C ALA A 142 -4.02 7.55 12.09
N PRO A 143 -3.01 7.52 11.19
CA PRO A 143 -3.09 6.74 9.96
C PRO A 143 -2.99 5.25 10.30
N SER A 144 -4.10 4.53 10.22
CA SER A 144 -4.09 3.08 10.41
C SER A 144 -3.27 2.38 9.32
N LYS A 145 -2.39 1.48 9.73
CA LYS A 145 -1.64 0.61 8.81
C LYS A 145 -2.50 -0.57 8.37
N SER A 146 -3.39 -1.04 9.25
CA SER A 146 -4.15 -2.26 9.06
C SER A 146 -5.14 -2.13 7.92
N TRP A 147 -5.86 -1.03 7.83
CA TRP A 147 -6.93 -0.81 6.86
C TRP A 147 -6.52 0.04 5.66
N LEU A 148 -5.23 0.29 5.47
CA LEU A 148 -4.77 1.18 4.41
C LEU A 148 -5.60 2.48 4.39
N SER A 149 -5.50 3.26 5.46
CA SER A 149 -6.30 4.49 5.61
C SER A 149 -6.16 5.41 4.38
N PRO A 150 -7.18 6.24 4.07
CA PRO A 150 -7.15 7.16 2.93
C PRO A 150 -5.87 8.02 2.88
N TRP A 151 -5.38 8.48 4.03
CA TRP A 151 -4.15 9.26 4.13
C TRP A 151 -2.94 8.51 3.59
N ARG A 152 -2.76 7.25 4.00
CA ARG A 152 -1.66 6.41 3.48
C ARG A 152 -1.80 6.11 2.01
N LEU A 153 -3.02 5.86 1.56
CA LEU A 153 -3.28 5.64 0.15
C LEU A 153 -2.88 6.86 -0.67
N PHE A 154 -3.28 8.07 -0.23
CA PHE A 154 -2.92 9.31 -0.90
C PHE A 154 -1.42 9.61 -0.84
N ASP A 155 -0.72 9.28 0.26
CA ASP A 155 0.74 9.39 0.34
C ASP A 155 1.41 8.57 -0.76
N VAL A 156 1.04 7.30 -0.88
CA VAL A 156 1.62 6.40 -1.91
C VAL A 156 1.28 6.89 -3.32
N VAL A 157 0.03 7.28 -3.56
CA VAL A 157 -0.41 7.77 -4.89
C VAL A 157 0.29 9.07 -5.25
N ALA A 158 0.45 10.00 -4.30
CA ALA A 158 1.14 11.28 -4.54
C ALA A 158 2.62 11.07 -4.86
N ILE A 159 3.32 10.24 -4.09
CA ILE A 159 4.73 9.90 -4.35
C ILE A 159 4.85 9.22 -5.71
N PHE A 160 4.00 8.24 -6.00
CA PHE A 160 3.99 7.54 -7.28
C PHE A 160 3.79 8.51 -8.45
N TYR A 161 2.81 9.42 -8.35
CA TYR A 161 2.56 10.42 -9.38
C TYR A 161 3.75 11.36 -9.58
N LEU A 162 4.36 11.87 -8.51
CA LEU A 162 5.53 12.74 -8.59
C LEU A 162 6.72 12.06 -9.28
N VAL A 163 6.98 10.80 -8.94
CA VAL A 163 8.07 10.03 -9.56
C VAL A 163 7.77 9.76 -11.03
N GLN A 164 6.57 9.28 -11.35
CA GLN A 164 6.20 8.88 -12.70
C GLN A 164 6.01 10.07 -13.66
N SER A 165 5.60 11.23 -13.16
CA SER A 165 5.45 12.46 -13.95
C SER A 165 6.77 13.22 -14.16
N SER A 166 7.85 12.83 -13.47
CA SER A 166 9.16 13.48 -13.52
C SER A 166 10.20 12.62 -14.22
N GLU A 167 10.58 12.99 -15.44
CA GLU A 167 11.66 12.32 -16.16
C GLU A 167 13.00 12.40 -15.40
N ARG A 168 13.26 13.53 -14.72
CA ARG A 168 14.46 13.68 -13.88
C ARG A 168 14.48 12.71 -12.70
N ALA A 169 13.35 12.53 -12.02
CA ALA A 169 13.25 11.60 -10.90
C ALA A 169 13.45 10.16 -11.35
N ARG A 170 12.88 9.79 -12.50
CA ARG A 170 13.05 8.45 -13.07
C ARG A 170 14.47 8.18 -13.53
N ARG A 171 15.11 9.15 -14.22
CA ARG A 171 16.53 9.03 -14.61
C ARG A 171 17.40 8.91 -13.37
N TRP A 172 17.17 9.76 -12.37
CA TRP A 172 17.90 9.67 -11.12
C TRP A 172 17.74 8.29 -10.45
N ALA A 173 16.52 7.77 -10.39
CA ALA A 173 16.26 6.45 -9.83
C ALA A 173 16.90 5.31 -10.62
N ALA A 174 17.02 5.46 -11.96
CA ALA A 174 17.63 4.44 -12.82
C ALA A 174 19.16 4.52 -12.87
N GLU A 175 19.75 5.71 -12.83
CA GLU A 175 21.16 5.97 -13.13
C GLU A 175 21.99 6.23 -11.85
N SER A 176 21.37 6.75 -10.77
CA SER A 176 22.10 7.01 -9.54
C SER A 176 22.46 5.72 -8.81
N TRP A 177 23.61 5.74 -8.11
CA TRP A 177 24.01 4.63 -7.24
C TRP A 177 22.93 4.29 -6.20
N VAL A 178 22.36 5.31 -5.56
CA VAL A 178 21.27 5.12 -4.57
C VAL A 178 20.06 4.46 -5.19
N GLY A 179 19.64 4.90 -6.38
CA GLY A 179 18.50 4.33 -7.09
C GLY A 179 18.73 2.88 -7.49
N GLN A 180 19.93 2.55 -7.93
CA GLN A 180 20.33 1.17 -8.28
C GLN A 180 20.34 0.25 -7.05
N GLU A 181 20.86 0.71 -5.90
CA GLU A 181 20.84 -0.07 -4.66
C GLU A 181 19.40 -0.26 -4.14
N LEU A 182 18.58 0.78 -4.17
CA LEU A 182 17.15 0.66 -3.82
C LEU A 182 16.42 -0.32 -4.74
N ALA A 183 16.72 -0.30 -6.04
CA ALA A 183 16.15 -1.26 -6.99
C ALA A 183 16.65 -2.70 -6.74
N ARG A 184 17.91 -2.87 -6.29
CA ARG A 184 18.45 -4.17 -5.89
C ARG A 184 17.74 -4.70 -4.65
N VAL A 185 17.63 -3.89 -3.60
CA VAL A 185 16.88 -4.23 -2.38
C VAL A 185 15.42 -4.55 -2.70
N GLY A 186 14.79 -3.76 -3.57
CA GLY A 186 13.40 -4.00 -3.99
C GLY A 186 13.23 -5.35 -4.72
N ARG A 187 14.19 -5.76 -5.55
CA ARG A 187 14.16 -7.08 -6.21
C ARG A 187 14.35 -8.24 -5.25
N SER A 188 15.20 -8.04 -4.24
CA SER A 188 15.50 -9.06 -3.21
C SER A 188 14.61 -8.90 -1.97
N SER A 189 13.53 -8.09 -2.03
CA SER A 189 12.72 -7.78 -0.86
C SER A 189 12.08 -9.01 -0.22
N LEU A 190 11.74 -10.03 -1.01
CA LEU A 190 11.23 -11.30 -0.49
C LEU A 190 12.31 -12.13 0.23
N GLU A 191 13.57 -12.02 -0.19
CA GLU A 191 14.69 -12.73 0.43
C GLU A 191 15.11 -12.11 1.77
N VAL A 192 14.86 -10.82 1.95
CA VAL A 192 15.18 -10.08 3.18
C VAL A 192 14.21 -10.41 4.33
N PHE A 193 13.01 -10.91 4.00
CA PHE A 193 11.98 -11.27 5.00
C PHE A 193 11.93 -12.77 5.33
N VAL A 194 12.81 -13.57 4.75
CA VAL A 194 13.03 -14.99 5.04
C VAL A 194 14.26 -15.16 5.91
#